data_dd7d84712cd485a9c14ca289c2050136
#
_entry.id   dd7d84712cd485a9c14ca289c2050136
#
_cell.length_a   1.000
_cell.length_b   1.000
_cell.length_c   1.000
_cell.angle_alpha   90.00
_cell.angle_beta   90.00
_cell.angle_gamma   90.00
#
_symmetry.space_group_name_H-M   'P 1'
#
loop_
_entity.id
_entity.type
_entity.pdbx_description
1 polymer ?
#
loop_
_entity_poly.entity_id
_entity_poly.type
_entity_poly.pdbx_seq_one_letter_code
_entity_poly.pdbx_strand_id
1 'polypeptide(L)'
;MLDPYIETKAASIDYPIIMTGAQQSLFAGLANTMTAGRFARSGSVQYVTALHGITLKIQANERVGLVGRNGAGKSTALRMLAGVLPPSRGHINIQGTSNNILNLGAGMDADLTGYENIARMSRLQGIPKTQWDDVKRDVEDFTELGKFLALPLRTYSAGMSLRLGFAMATAYPRDILVVDELIGAGDMFFIDKALARIESFASQTKILIMATHSLSVLEAFCNRGLFFEGGKIRADGSVSDAWNAYTERGNI
;
A
#
# COMPACT_ATOMS: atom_id res chain seq x y z
N MET A 1 24.09 4.80 10.47
CA MET A 1 22.65 4.50 10.63
C MET A 1 22.50 2.99 10.49
N LEU A 2 21.60 2.38 11.27
CA LEU A 2 21.29 0.97 11.11
C LEU A 2 20.52 0.76 9.82
N ASP A 3 20.76 -0.34 9.10
CA ASP A 3 20.04 -0.64 7.88
C ASP A 3 18.56 -0.89 8.15
N PRO A 4 17.64 -0.39 7.28
CA PRO A 4 16.21 -0.62 7.43
C PRO A 4 15.87 -2.10 7.24
N TYR A 5 14.86 -2.56 7.99
CA TYR A 5 14.28 -3.89 7.83
C TYR A 5 12.82 -3.90 8.28
N ILE A 6 12.11 -4.93 7.83
CA ILE A 6 10.76 -5.26 8.30
C ILE A 6 10.77 -6.74 8.70
N GLU A 7 10.34 -7.05 9.92
CA GLU A 7 10.22 -8.41 10.42
C GLU A 7 8.83 -8.64 11.00
N THR A 8 8.15 -9.69 10.54
CA THR A 8 6.87 -10.14 11.10
C THR A 8 7.04 -11.52 11.71
N LYS A 9 6.38 -11.76 12.85
CA LYS A 9 6.36 -13.06 13.56
C LYS A 9 4.92 -13.46 13.82
N ALA A 10 4.43 -14.47 13.09
CA ALA A 10 3.07 -14.99 13.16
C ALA A 10 1.99 -13.88 13.14
N ALA A 11 2.22 -12.82 12.34
CA ALA A 11 1.35 -11.65 12.28
C ALA A 11 0.04 -11.99 11.58
N SER A 12 -1.08 -11.70 12.22
CA SER A 12 -2.43 -11.90 11.68
C SER A 12 -3.22 -10.60 11.75
N ILE A 13 -4.11 -10.39 10.79
CA ILE A 13 -5.02 -9.24 10.75
C ILE A 13 -6.46 -9.76 10.74
N ASP A 14 -7.22 -9.35 11.75
CA ASP A 14 -8.64 -9.66 11.91
C ASP A 14 -9.45 -8.37 11.79
N TYR A 15 -10.41 -8.33 10.87
CA TYR A 15 -11.38 -7.25 10.74
C TYR A 15 -12.69 -7.60 11.45
N PRO A 16 -13.18 -6.78 12.41
CA PRO A 16 -14.46 -7.00 13.04
C PRO A 16 -15.60 -6.79 12.04
N ILE A 17 -16.57 -7.72 12.05
CA ILE A 17 -17.83 -7.58 11.30
C ILE A 17 -18.89 -7.08 12.27
N ILE A 18 -19.35 -5.86 12.06
CA ILE A 18 -20.50 -5.32 12.80
C ILE A 18 -21.76 -5.73 12.04
N MET A 19 -22.49 -6.72 12.56
CA MET A 19 -23.76 -7.17 11.98
C MET A 19 -24.94 -6.65 12.80
N THR A 20 -25.91 -6.07 12.14
CA THR A 20 -27.22 -5.79 12.73
C THR A 20 -28.06 -7.07 12.76
N GLY A 21 -28.94 -7.26 13.79
CA GLY A 21 -29.59 -8.53 14.13
C GLY A 21 -30.26 -9.31 12.99
N ALA A 22 -30.79 -8.64 11.94
CA ALA A 22 -31.40 -9.31 10.77
C ALA A 22 -30.37 -9.97 9.84
N GLN A 23 -29.11 -9.52 9.83
CA GLN A 23 -28.04 -10.06 8.98
C GLN A 23 -27.37 -11.28 9.62
N GLN A 24 -27.46 -11.45 10.95
CA GLN A 24 -26.81 -12.55 11.66
C GLN A 24 -27.38 -13.93 11.28
N SER A 25 -28.69 -14.04 10.99
CA SER A 25 -29.32 -15.31 10.64
C SER A 25 -29.04 -15.79 9.21
N LEU A 26 -28.91 -14.84 8.24
CA LEU A 26 -28.60 -15.15 6.84
C LEU A 26 -27.15 -15.56 6.63
N PHE A 27 -26.23 -14.90 7.34
CA PHE A 27 -24.80 -15.19 7.22
C PHE A 27 -24.38 -16.47 7.95
N ALA A 28 -25.07 -16.89 9.01
CA ALA A 28 -24.76 -18.13 9.72
C ALA A 28 -24.90 -19.38 8.81
N GLY A 29 -25.81 -19.34 7.81
CA GLY A 29 -25.98 -20.40 6.83
C GLY A 29 -24.92 -20.36 5.67
N LEU A 30 -24.47 -19.20 5.28
CA LEU A 30 -23.55 -19.02 4.15
C LEU A 30 -22.07 -19.09 4.54
N ALA A 31 -21.74 -18.78 5.80
CA ALA A 31 -20.37 -18.69 6.28
C ALA A 31 -19.60 -20.03 6.25
N ASN A 32 -20.30 -21.16 6.38
CA ASN A 32 -19.65 -22.48 6.40
C ASN A 32 -19.28 -23.02 5.01
N THR A 33 -19.91 -22.54 3.95
CA THR A 33 -19.73 -23.11 2.60
C THR A 33 -18.83 -22.31 1.67
N MET A 34 -18.62 -21.00 1.90
CA MET A 34 -17.93 -20.14 0.93
C MET A 34 -16.58 -19.57 1.39
N THR A 35 -16.14 -19.72 2.63
CA THR A 35 -15.03 -18.92 3.15
C THR A 35 -13.87 -19.68 3.79
N ALA A 36 -13.79 -21.00 3.62
CA ALA A 36 -12.61 -21.80 4.01
C ALA A 36 -12.00 -21.42 5.39
N GLY A 37 -12.83 -21.23 6.44
CA GLY A 37 -12.34 -20.98 7.80
C GLY A 37 -11.88 -19.55 8.10
N ARG A 38 -12.20 -18.57 7.24
CA ARG A 38 -11.83 -17.16 7.44
C ARG A 38 -12.62 -16.42 8.54
N PHE A 39 -13.71 -17.03 9.06
CA PHE A 39 -14.52 -16.44 10.12
C PHE A 39 -14.18 -17.03 11.49
N ALA A 40 -13.89 -16.18 12.43
CA ALA A 40 -13.73 -16.53 13.84
C ALA A 40 -14.78 -15.80 14.69
N ARG A 41 -15.23 -16.44 15.77
CA ARG A 41 -16.11 -15.83 16.78
C ARG A 41 -15.32 -15.61 18.06
N SER A 42 -15.39 -14.40 18.60
CA SER A 42 -14.96 -14.11 19.98
C SER A 42 -16.10 -13.35 20.66
N GLY A 43 -16.87 -14.05 21.49
CA GLY A 43 -18.08 -13.49 22.09
C GLY A 43 -19.18 -13.18 21.05
N SER A 44 -19.73 -11.96 21.11
CA SER A 44 -20.78 -11.48 20.18
C SER A 44 -20.26 -10.88 18.87
N VAL A 45 -18.94 -10.73 18.70
CA VAL A 45 -18.32 -10.13 17.52
C VAL A 45 -17.78 -11.22 16.60
N GLN A 46 -18.12 -11.12 15.31
CA GLN A 46 -17.55 -11.96 14.26
C GLN A 46 -16.37 -11.24 13.63
N TYR A 47 -15.35 -11.99 13.21
CA TYR A 47 -14.15 -11.47 12.57
C TYR A 47 -13.90 -12.15 11.24
N VAL A 48 -13.41 -11.38 10.25
CA VAL A 48 -12.80 -11.90 9.04
C VAL A 48 -11.29 -11.80 9.19
N THR A 49 -10.60 -12.93 9.19
CA THR A 49 -9.15 -12.94 9.18
C THR A 49 -8.65 -12.68 7.75
N ALA A 50 -8.03 -11.55 7.53
CA ALA A 50 -7.48 -11.16 6.24
C ALA A 50 -6.05 -11.67 6.03
N LEU A 51 -5.27 -11.77 7.12
CA LEU A 51 -3.92 -12.36 7.12
C LEU A 51 -3.79 -13.38 8.23
N HIS A 52 -3.17 -14.51 7.92
CA HIS A 52 -3.02 -15.65 8.82
C HIS A 52 -1.56 -15.97 9.13
N GLY A 53 -1.05 -15.51 10.27
CA GLY A 53 0.24 -15.93 10.81
C GLY A 53 1.43 -15.65 9.88
N ILE A 54 1.48 -14.48 9.27
CA ILE A 54 2.56 -14.08 8.37
C ILE A 54 3.87 -13.99 9.15
N THR A 55 4.86 -14.79 8.77
CA THR A 55 6.24 -14.71 9.24
C THR A 55 7.13 -14.41 8.04
N LEU A 56 7.71 -13.23 8.03
CA LEU A 56 8.46 -12.67 6.90
C LEU A 56 9.55 -11.76 7.43
N LYS A 57 10.71 -11.76 6.77
CA LYS A 57 11.77 -10.79 6.98
C LYS A 57 12.15 -10.17 5.65
N ILE A 58 12.15 -8.83 5.60
CA ILE A 58 12.59 -8.02 4.47
C ILE A 58 13.75 -7.17 4.94
N GLN A 59 14.86 -7.20 4.21
CA GLN A 59 16.10 -6.50 4.54
C GLN A 59 16.39 -5.39 3.53
N ALA A 60 17.36 -4.54 3.86
CA ALA A 60 17.85 -3.51 2.94
C ALA A 60 18.29 -4.14 1.60
N ASN A 61 18.01 -3.41 0.51
CA ASN A 61 18.21 -3.81 -0.89
C ASN A 61 17.23 -4.89 -1.41
N GLU A 62 16.25 -5.32 -0.61
CA GLU A 62 15.19 -6.17 -1.13
C GLU A 62 14.08 -5.33 -1.77
N ARG A 63 13.63 -5.79 -2.94
CA ARG A 63 12.53 -5.25 -3.72
C ARG A 63 11.50 -6.34 -3.89
N VAL A 64 10.44 -6.28 -3.08
CA VAL A 64 9.49 -7.38 -2.88
C VAL A 64 8.20 -7.10 -3.64
N GLY A 65 7.87 -7.98 -4.57
CA GLY A 65 6.61 -7.98 -5.31
C GLY A 65 5.57 -8.92 -4.71
N LEU A 66 4.36 -8.45 -4.48
CA LEU A 66 3.24 -9.25 -3.99
C LEU A 66 2.33 -9.64 -5.16
N VAL A 67 2.13 -10.93 -5.37
CA VAL A 67 1.23 -11.51 -6.38
C VAL A 67 0.09 -12.27 -5.72
N GLY A 68 -1.05 -12.34 -6.39
CA GLY A 68 -2.22 -13.08 -5.93
C GLY A 68 -3.54 -12.47 -6.43
N ARG A 69 -4.62 -13.24 -6.35
CA ARG A 69 -5.97 -12.81 -6.77
C ARG A 69 -6.50 -11.66 -5.91
N ASN A 70 -7.55 -10.99 -6.42
CA ASN A 70 -8.29 -10.01 -5.61
C ASN A 70 -8.83 -10.68 -4.34
N GLY A 71 -8.72 -10.00 -3.20
CA GLY A 71 -9.08 -10.57 -1.90
C GLY A 71 -8.08 -11.58 -1.31
N ALA A 72 -6.91 -11.81 -1.92
CA ALA A 72 -5.87 -12.69 -1.36
C ALA A 72 -5.21 -12.14 -0.08
N GLY A 73 -5.36 -10.83 0.20
CA GLY A 73 -4.78 -10.17 1.37
C GLY A 73 -3.63 -9.23 1.05
N LYS A 74 -3.28 -9.00 -0.25
CA LYS A 74 -2.13 -8.16 -0.67
C LYS A 74 -2.18 -6.75 -0.09
N SER A 75 -3.27 -5.99 -0.30
CA SER A 75 -3.40 -4.62 0.21
C SER A 75 -3.40 -4.56 1.74
N THR A 76 -3.92 -5.59 2.42
CA THR A 76 -3.84 -5.71 3.88
C THR A 76 -2.39 -5.96 4.32
N ALA A 77 -1.66 -6.82 3.61
CA ALA A 77 -0.25 -7.06 3.87
C ALA A 77 0.59 -5.80 3.64
N LEU A 78 0.35 -5.06 2.55
CA LEU A 78 1.03 -3.78 2.29
C LEU A 78 0.79 -2.77 3.41
N ARG A 79 -0.46 -2.61 3.88
CA ARG A 79 -0.77 -1.71 5.01
C ARG A 79 -0.08 -2.12 6.30
N MET A 80 0.00 -3.43 6.58
CA MET A 80 0.73 -3.96 7.72
C MET A 80 2.23 -3.69 7.59
N LEU A 81 2.83 -4.03 6.45
CA LEU A 81 4.27 -3.83 6.20
C LEU A 81 4.67 -2.35 6.13
N ALA A 82 3.73 -1.47 5.77
CA ALA A 82 3.90 -0.02 5.82
C ALA A 82 3.80 0.58 7.24
N GLY A 83 3.42 -0.22 8.24
CA GLY A 83 3.19 0.25 9.61
C GLY A 83 1.88 1.03 9.79
N VAL A 84 0.99 1.03 8.79
CA VAL A 84 -0.31 1.72 8.83
C VAL A 84 -1.34 0.91 9.61
N LEU A 85 -1.24 -0.41 9.53
CA LEU A 85 -2.18 -1.34 10.17
C LEU A 85 -1.41 -2.29 11.11
N PRO A 86 -1.53 -2.15 12.43
CA PRO A 86 -0.89 -3.06 13.36
C PRO A 86 -1.54 -4.45 13.30
N PRO A 87 -0.78 -5.54 13.51
CA PRO A 87 -1.35 -6.88 13.56
C PRO A 87 -2.28 -7.06 14.75
N SER A 88 -3.38 -7.79 14.57
CA SER A 88 -4.31 -8.16 15.64
C SER A 88 -3.70 -9.23 16.55
N ARG A 89 -2.83 -10.07 16.00
CA ARG A 89 -2.06 -11.11 16.71
C ARG A 89 -0.69 -11.25 16.09
N GLY A 90 0.29 -11.68 16.88
CA GLY A 90 1.70 -11.72 16.47
C GLY A 90 2.34 -10.35 16.58
N HIS A 91 3.48 -10.17 15.91
CA HIS A 91 4.28 -8.95 16.02
C HIS A 91 4.81 -8.51 14.66
N ILE A 92 5.00 -7.20 14.51
CA ILE A 92 5.75 -6.59 13.42
C ILE A 92 6.78 -5.63 14.02
N ASN A 93 7.99 -5.65 13.48
CA ASN A 93 9.04 -4.69 13.78
C ASN A 93 9.50 -4.04 12.47
N ILE A 94 9.46 -2.72 12.42
CA ILE A 94 9.85 -1.91 11.25
C ILE A 94 10.94 -0.96 11.72
N GLN A 95 12.12 -1.06 11.11
CA GLN A 95 13.22 -0.12 11.28
C GLN A 95 13.42 0.67 9.99
N GLY A 96 13.40 1.99 10.11
CA GLY A 96 13.48 2.92 8.98
C GLY A 96 12.21 3.76 8.83
N THR A 97 12.28 4.73 7.93
CA THR A 97 11.17 5.62 7.58
C THR A 97 10.48 5.13 6.30
N SER A 98 9.15 5.25 6.20
CA SER A 98 8.40 4.74 5.05
C SER A 98 7.63 5.81 4.30
N ASN A 99 7.62 5.71 2.95
CA ASN A 99 6.66 6.36 2.07
C ASN A 99 5.58 5.34 1.69
N ASN A 100 4.32 5.73 1.84
CA ASN A 100 3.19 4.86 1.60
C ASN A 100 2.33 5.44 0.47
N ILE A 101 2.41 4.81 -0.70
CA ILE A 101 1.54 5.10 -1.83
C ILE A 101 0.34 4.14 -1.79
N LEU A 102 -0.36 4.08 -0.66
CA LEU A 102 -1.50 3.20 -0.41
C LEU A 102 -2.83 3.94 -0.40
N ASN A 103 -2.80 5.21 -0.01
CA ASN A 103 -3.97 6.10 0.05
C ASN A 103 -3.51 7.53 -0.20
N LEU A 104 -3.55 7.95 -1.44
CA LEU A 104 -2.99 9.21 -1.91
C LEU A 104 -3.71 10.48 -1.39
N GLY A 105 -4.90 10.32 -0.82
CA GLY A 105 -5.64 11.44 -0.22
C GLY A 105 -5.53 11.53 1.32
N ALA A 106 -4.89 10.54 1.96
CA ALA A 106 -4.83 10.50 3.41
C ALA A 106 -4.09 11.72 4.00
N GLY A 107 -4.74 12.42 4.92
CA GLY A 107 -4.20 13.60 5.58
C GLY A 107 -4.44 14.91 4.84
N MET A 108 -4.97 14.90 3.61
CA MET A 108 -5.39 16.10 2.91
C MET A 108 -6.73 16.61 3.46
N ASP A 109 -6.92 17.92 3.37
CA ASP A 109 -8.12 18.60 3.81
C ASP A 109 -8.79 19.28 2.60
N ALA A 110 -10.05 18.96 2.37
CA ALA A 110 -10.80 19.42 1.21
C ALA A 110 -11.04 20.94 1.21
N ASP A 111 -11.05 21.56 2.37
CA ASP A 111 -11.31 23.00 2.53
C ASP A 111 -10.04 23.84 2.38
N LEU A 112 -8.88 23.24 2.48
CA LEU A 112 -7.60 23.90 2.26
C LEU A 112 -7.23 23.93 0.78
N THR A 113 -6.46 24.94 0.38
CA THR A 113 -5.86 25.04 -0.95
C THR A 113 -4.82 23.94 -1.19
N GLY A 114 -4.42 23.73 -2.45
CA GLY A 114 -3.32 22.84 -2.78
C GLY A 114 -2.04 23.20 -2.03
N TYR A 115 -1.68 24.48 -1.98
CA TYR A 115 -0.49 24.96 -1.26
C TYR A 115 -0.56 24.72 0.25
N GLU A 116 -1.71 24.96 0.86
CA GLU A 116 -1.89 24.69 2.29
C GLU A 116 -1.82 23.19 2.58
N ASN A 117 -2.36 22.36 1.68
CA ASN A 117 -2.23 20.91 1.79
C ASN A 117 -0.78 20.45 1.62
N ILE A 118 0.00 21.03 0.71
CA ILE A 118 1.44 20.74 0.59
C ILE A 118 2.14 21.02 1.92
N ALA A 119 1.93 22.19 2.52
CA ALA A 119 2.53 22.54 3.81
C ALA A 119 2.06 21.62 4.96
N ARG A 120 0.75 21.29 4.98
CA ARG A 120 0.16 20.36 5.95
C ARG A 120 0.78 18.97 5.84
N MET A 121 0.85 18.43 4.62
CA MET A 121 1.40 17.09 4.36
C MET A 121 2.90 17.04 4.67
N SER A 122 3.66 18.08 4.31
CA SER A 122 5.08 18.18 4.65
C SER A 122 5.30 18.10 6.17
N ARG A 123 4.43 18.76 6.94
CA ARG A 123 4.46 18.68 8.42
C ARG A 123 4.10 17.30 8.94
N LEU A 124 3.01 16.71 8.44
CA LEU A 124 2.54 15.38 8.86
C LEU A 124 3.56 14.29 8.54
N GLN A 125 4.26 14.43 7.44
CA GLN A 125 5.33 13.53 7.04
C GLN A 125 6.65 13.80 7.77
N GLY A 126 6.75 14.85 8.61
CA GLY A 126 7.97 15.21 9.33
C GLY A 126 9.10 15.68 8.41
N ILE A 127 8.78 16.28 7.25
CA ILE A 127 9.79 16.85 6.35
C ILE A 127 10.38 18.10 7.02
N PRO A 128 11.72 18.23 7.06
CA PRO A 128 12.36 19.41 7.63
C PRO A 128 11.87 20.71 6.96
N LYS A 129 11.60 21.75 7.74
CA LYS A 129 11.12 23.05 7.19
C LYS A 129 12.06 23.63 6.12
N THR A 130 13.34 23.38 6.23
CA THR A 130 14.35 23.84 5.27
C THR A 130 14.17 23.24 3.87
N GLN A 131 13.37 22.18 3.73
CA GLN A 131 13.13 21.48 2.47
C GLN A 131 11.71 21.72 1.93
N TRP A 132 10.88 22.49 2.61
CA TRP A 132 9.48 22.71 2.20
C TRP A 132 9.35 23.45 0.88
N ASP A 133 10.27 24.40 0.59
CA ASP A 133 10.26 25.14 -0.68
C ASP A 133 10.69 24.22 -1.84
N ASP A 134 11.58 23.27 -1.60
CA ASP A 134 11.97 22.27 -2.59
C ASP A 134 10.83 21.29 -2.87
N VAL A 135 10.16 20.80 -1.81
CA VAL A 135 8.97 19.97 -1.92
C VAL A 135 7.86 20.69 -2.68
N LYS A 136 7.61 21.96 -2.36
CA LYS A 136 6.61 22.76 -3.04
C LYS A 136 6.89 22.87 -4.54
N ARG A 137 8.12 23.22 -4.92
CA ARG A 137 8.53 23.29 -6.33
C ARG A 137 8.40 21.96 -7.04
N ASP A 138 8.87 20.88 -6.41
CA ASP A 138 8.75 19.53 -6.95
C ASP A 138 7.29 19.12 -7.20
N VAL A 139 6.39 19.45 -6.26
CA VAL A 139 4.96 19.17 -6.41
C VAL A 139 4.32 20.03 -7.51
N GLU A 140 4.69 21.32 -7.61
CA GLU A 140 4.23 22.21 -8.70
C GLU A 140 4.63 21.64 -10.07
N ASP A 141 5.89 21.28 -10.24
CA ASP A 141 6.45 20.77 -11.49
C ASP A 141 5.86 19.40 -11.87
N PHE A 142 5.71 18.53 -10.87
CA PHE A 142 5.15 17.19 -11.12
C PHE A 142 3.68 17.21 -11.45
N THR A 143 2.87 17.99 -10.71
CA THR A 143 1.41 17.98 -10.87
C THR A 143 0.94 18.76 -12.09
N GLU A 144 1.68 19.79 -12.49
CA GLU A 144 1.32 20.74 -13.56
C GLU A 144 -0.06 21.40 -13.33
N LEU A 145 -0.48 21.51 -12.04
CA LEU A 145 -1.78 22.07 -11.70
C LEU A 145 -1.79 23.62 -11.79
N GLY A 146 -0.63 24.26 -11.79
CA GLY A 146 -0.49 25.70 -11.95
C GLY A 146 -1.37 26.50 -10.98
N LYS A 147 -2.24 27.38 -11.52
CA LYS A 147 -3.11 28.23 -10.71
C LYS A 147 -4.13 27.46 -9.85
N PHE A 148 -4.44 26.22 -10.19
CA PHE A 148 -5.35 25.41 -9.37
C PHE A 148 -4.81 25.13 -7.96
N LEU A 149 -3.48 25.12 -7.78
CA LEU A 149 -2.89 24.95 -6.45
C LEU A 149 -3.28 26.06 -5.45
N ALA A 150 -3.74 27.21 -5.93
CA ALA A 150 -4.27 28.28 -5.08
C ALA A 150 -5.76 28.11 -4.71
N LEU A 151 -6.45 27.08 -5.24
CA LEU A 151 -7.85 26.82 -4.99
C LEU A 151 -8.03 25.68 -3.97
N PRO A 152 -9.16 25.66 -3.21
CA PRO A 152 -9.48 24.56 -2.29
C PRO A 152 -9.61 23.20 -2.99
N LEU A 153 -9.15 22.12 -2.34
CA LEU A 153 -9.17 20.79 -2.92
C LEU A 153 -10.57 20.29 -3.29
N ARG A 154 -11.62 20.72 -2.61
CA ARG A 154 -13.01 20.39 -2.97
C ARG A 154 -13.40 20.81 -4.39
N THR A 155 -12.62 21.71 -5.03
CA THR A 155 -12.84 22.14 -6.41
C THR A 155 -12.07 21.29 -7.43
N TYR A 156 -11.23 20.36 -6.95
CA TYR A 156 -10.40 19.53 -7.82
C TYR A 156 -11.22 18.39 -8.43
N SER A 157 -10.87 18.00 -9.64
CA SER A 157 -11.29 16.71 -10.19
C SER A 157 -10.60 15.55 -9.45
N ALA A 158 -11.13 14.34 -9.60
CA ALA A 158 -10.48 13.15 -9.03
C ALA A 158 -9.04 12.98 -9.53
N GLY A 159 -8.78 13.26 -10.82
CA GLY A 159 -7.44 13.22 -11.41
C GLY A 159 -6.49 14.26 -10.81
N MET A 160 -6.96 15.49 -10.59
CA MET A 160 -6.15 16.55 -9.95
C MET A 160 -5.80 16.17 -8.50
N SER A 161 -6.76 15.65 -7.74
CA SER A 161 -6.53 15.19 -6.37
C SER A 161 -5.55 14.01 -6.33
N LEU A 162 -5.68 13.08 -7.29
CA LEU A 162 -4.76 11.94 -7.45
C LEU A 162 -3.34 12.42 -7.72
N ARG A 163 -3.15 13.36 -8.67
CA ARG A 163 -1.85 13.93 -9.01
C ARG A 163 -1.20 14.61 -7.81
N LEU A 164 -1.94 15.42 -7.08
CA LEU A 164 -1.44 16.10 -5.88
C LEU A 164 -1.06 15.08 -4.79
N GLY A 165 -1.94 14.09 -4.53
CA GLY A 165 -1.67 13.02 -3.55
C GLY A 165 -0.44 12.21 -3.88
N PHE A 166 -0.28 11.83 -5.15
CA PHE A 166 0.89 11.10 -5.63
C PHE A 166 2.18 11.93 -5.53
N ALA A 167 2.12 13.20 -5.95
CA ALA A 167 3.26 14.11 -5.83
C ALA A 167 3.72 14.23 -4.38
N MET A 168 2.78 14.43 -3.44
CA MET A 168 3.10 14.53 -2.02
C MET A 168 3.66 13.23 -1.43
N ALA A 169 3.13 12.07 -1.85
CA ALA A 169 3.62 10.76 -1.39
C ALA A 169 5.03 10.47 -1.89
N THR A 170 5.44 11.12 -2.98
CA THR A 170 6.74 10.93 -3.64
C THR A 170 7.63 12.20 -3.64
N ALA A 171 7.32 13.21 -2.84
CA ALA A 171 8.10 14.45 -2.80
C ALA A 171 9.38 14.36 -1.95
N TYR A 172 9.46 13.38 -1.05
CA TYR A 172 10.57 13.24 -0.13
C TYR A 172 10.96 11.77 0.04
N PRO A 173 12.17 11.34 -0.39
CA PRO A 173 12.59 9.94 -0.33
C PRO A 173 12.77 9.47 1.11
N ARG A 174 12.42 8.20 1.36
CA ARG A 174 12.54 7.51 2.62
C ARG A 174 13.23 6.15 2.44
N ASP A 175 13.52 5.46 3.57
CA ASP A 175 14.20 4.17 3.51
C ASP A 175 13.35 3.08 2.87
N ILE A 176 12.02 3.11 3.06
CA ILE A 176 11.06 2.10 2.62
C ILE A 176 10.01 2.75 1.74
N LEU A 177 9.77 2.20 0.55
CA LEU A 177 8.69 2.60 -0.36
C LEU A 177 7.67 1.47 -0.46
N VAL A 178 6.40 1.77 -0.15
CA VAL A 178 5.29 0.81 -0.28
C VAL A 178 4.29 1.32 -1.30
N VAL A 179 4.02 0.49 -2.31
CA VAL A 179 3.18 0.81 -3.47
C VAL A 179 2.07 -0.23 -3.62
N ASP A 180 0.81 0.18 -3.53
CA ASP A 180 -0.33 -0.66 -3.94
C ASP A 180 -0.68 -0.36 -5.40
N GLU A 181 -1.48 -1.19 -6.03
CA GLU A 181 -1.88 -1.09 -7.44
C GLU A 181 -2.38 0.32 -7.82
N LEU A 182 -1.45 1.17 -8.26
CA LEU A 182 -1.64 2.63 -8.37
C LEU A 182 -2.28 3.11 -9.66
N ILE A 183 -2.33 2.28 -10.71
CA ILE A 183 -2.30 2.81 -12.07
C ILE A 183 -3.65 2.67 -12.78
N GLY A 184 -4.73 2.40 -12.04
CA GLY A 184 -6.07 2.29 -12.63
C GLY A 184 -6.85 3.61 -12.79
N ALA A 185 -6.39 4.74 -12.26
CA ALA A 185 -7.21 5.94 -12.11
C ALA A 185 -6.67 7.23 -12.78
N GLY A 186 -5.59 7.16 -13.55
CA GLY A 186 -5.00 8.31 -14.25
C GLY A 186 -5.17 8.26 -15.77
N ASP A 187 -4.98 9.41 -16.44
CA ASP A 187 -4.75 9.42 -17.88
C ASP A 187 -3.40 8.75 -18.23
N MET A 188 -3.24 8.30 -19.46
CA MET A 188 -2.05 7.56 -19.91
C MET A 188 -0.74 8.34 -19.69
N PHE A 189 -0.76 9.65 -19.91
CA PHE A 189 0.42 10.50 -19.69
C PHE A 189 0.82 10.58 -18.22
N PHE A 190 -0.16 10.61 -17.32
CA PHE A 190 0.12 10.60 -15.89
C PHE A 190 0.69 9.26 -15.42
N ILE A 191 0.22 8.15 -16.00
CA ILE A 191 0.72 6.81 -15.69
C ILE A 191 2.22 6.70 -16.01
N ASP A 192 2.64 7.12 -17.21
CA ASP A 192 4.06 7.08 -17.61
C ASP A 192 4.93 7.97 -16.70
N LYS A 193 4.44 9.17 -16.39
CA LYS A 193 5.12 10.10 -15.47
C LYS A 193 5.22 9.54 -14.04
N ALA A 194 4.17 8.87 -13.57
CA ALA A 194 4.13 8.23 -12.26
C ALA A 194 5.08 7.02 -12.19
N LEU A 195 5.15 6.18 -13.23
CA LEU A 195 6.08 5.06 -13.31
C LEU A 195 7.53 5.53 -13.31
N ALA A 196 7.87 6.52 -14.13
CA ALA A 196 9.21 7.10 -14.14
C ALA A 196 9.59 7.69 -12.77
N ARG A 197 8.62 8.29 -12.07
CA ARG A 197 8.84 8.80 -10.72
C ARG A 197 9.04 7.69 -9.69
N ILE A 198 8.26 6.62 -9.76
CA ILE A 198 8.45 5.43 -8.90
C ILE A 198 9.83 4.83 -9.15
N GLU A 199 10.28 4.73 -10.40
CA GLU A 199 11.60 4.22 -10.74
C GLU A 199 12.72 5.06 -10.12
N SER A 200 12.66 6.39 -10.29
CA SER A 200 13.60 7.32 -9.66
C SER A 200 13.59 7.19 -8.13
N PHE A 201 12.40 7.07 -7.53
CA PHE A 201 12.25 6.90 -6.09
C PHE A 201 12.77 5.55 -5.60
N ALA A 202 12.46 4.46 -6.31
CA ALA A 202 12.93 3.11 -5.99
C ALA A 202 14.45 3.01 -6.01
N SER A 203 15.14 3.80 -6.86
CA SER A 203 16.60 3.84 -6.87
C SER A 203 17.21 4.47 -5.61
N GLN A 204 16.45 5.33 -4.92
CA GLN A 204 16.89 6.07 -3.73
C GLN A 204 16.44 5.39 -2.42
N THR A 205 15.50 4.44 -2.48
CA THR A 205 15.02 3.70 -1.31
C THR A 205 15.82 2.42 -1.09
N LYS A 206 15.94 2.02 0.17
CA LYS A 206 16.61 0.77 0.53
C LYS A 206 15.71 -0.45 0.45
N ILE A 207 14.39 -0.29 0.66
CA ILE A 207 13.39 -1.36 0.55
C ILE A 207 12.25 -0.86 -0.33
N LEU A 208 11.86 -1.68 -1.32
CA LEU A 208 10.64 -1.50 -2.10
C LEU A 208 9.69 -2.66 -1.84
N ILE A 209 8.42 -2.37 -1.58
CA ILE A 209 7.36 -3.38 -1.51
C ILE A 209 6.23 -2.92 -2.41
N MET A 210 5.84 -3.75 -3.39
CA MET A 210 4.76 -3.38 -4.31
C MET A 210 3.82 -4.54 -4.59
N ALA A 211 2.56 -4.21 -4.87
CA ALA A 211 1.59 -5.15 -5.43
C ALA A 211 1.14 -4.65 -6.80
N THR A 212 1.12 -5.53 -7.78
CA THR A 212 0.59 -5.27 -9.13
C THR A 212 0.15 -6.57 -9.79
N HIS A 213 -0.74 -6.46 -10.78
CA HIS A 213 -1.14 -7.58 -11.63
C HIS A 213 -0.31 -7.70 -12.91
N SER A 214 0.71 -6.86 -13.11
CA SER A 214 1.60 -6.89 -14.28
C SER A 214 2.92 -7.58 -13.95
N LEU A 215 3.19 -8.72 -14.60
CA LEU A 215 4.46 -9.43 -14.46
C LEU A 215 5.63 -8.56 -14.91
N SER A 216 5.49 -7.85 -16.01
CA SER A 216 6.56 -7.00 -16.55
C SER A 216 6.97 -5.88 -15.58
N VAL A 217 6.01 -5.31 -14.84
CA VAL A 217 6.30 -4.33 -13.80
C VAL A 217 7.03 -4.98 -12.63
N LEU A 218 6.58 -6.17 -12.20
CA LEU A 218 7.28 -6.90 -11.12
C LEU A 218 8.71 -7.25 -11.48
N GLU A 219 8.95 -7.75 -12.69
CA GLU A 219 10.30 -8.10 -13.19
C GLU A 219 11.21 -6.88 -13.32
N ALA A 220 10.64 -5.73 -13.69
CA ALA A 220 11.40 -4.48 -13.81
C ALA A 220 11.82 -3.90 -12.45
N PHE A 221 10.97 -4.05 -11.42
CA PHE A 221 11.14 -3.36 -10.14
C PHE A 221 11.53 -4.26 -8.97
N CYS A 222 11.27 -5.58 -9.03
CA CYS A 222 11.42 -6.48 -7.89
C CYS A 222 12.47 -7.58 -8.13
N ASN A 223 13.18 -7.94 -7.06
CA ASN A 223 14.14 -9.06 -7.04
C ASN A 223 13.63 -10.25 -6.20
N ARG A 224 12.49 -10.11 -5.51
CA ARG A 224 11.85 -11.15 -4.71
C ARG A 224 10.34 -11.10 -4.91
N GLY A 225 9.68 -12.23 -5.02
CA GLY A 225 8.25 -12.38 -5.20
C GLY A 225 7.60 -13.14 -4.05
N LEU A 226 6.43 -12.66 -3.60
CA LEU A 226 5.59 -13.32 -2.60
C LEU A 226 4.24 -13.63 -3.21
N PHE A 227 3.87 -14.91 -3.31
CA PHE A 227 2.53 -15.29 -3.72
C PHE A 227 1.58 -15.39 -2.52
N PHE A 228 0.53 -14.58 -2.55
CA PHE A 228 -0.53 -14.55 -1.53
C PHE A 228 -1.77 -15.30 -2.00
N GLU A 229 -2.28 -16.19 -1.15
CA GLU A 229 -3.53 -16.88 -1.32
C GLU A 229 -4.22 -17.09 0.02
N GLY A 230 -5.48 -16.68 0.13
CA GLY A 230 -6.27 -16.89 1.35
C GLY A 230 -5.66 -16.25 2.60
N GLY A 231 -4.98 -15.10 2.47
CA GLY A 231 -4.33 -14.41 3.59
C GLY A 231 -3.03 -15.05 4.07
N LYS A 232 -2.43 -15.95 3.28
CA LYS A 232 -1.17 -16.65 3.60
C LYS A 232 -0.17 -16.45 2.47
N ILE A 233 1.12 -16.44 2.80
CA ILE A 233 2.19 -16.57 1.81
C ILE A 233 2.29 -18.03 1.42
N ARG A 234 2.18 -18.34 0.12
CA ARG A 234 2.23 -19.68 -0.46
C ARG A 234 3.53 -19.97 -1.16
N ALA A 235 4.16 -18.93 -1.71
CA ALA A 235 5.51 -19.00 -2.26
C ALA A 235 6.27 -17.72 -1.89
N ASP A 236 7.57 -17.87 -1.67
CA ASP A 236 8.53 -16.82 -1.36
C ASP A 236 9.84 -17.19 -2.07
N GLY A 237 10.21 -16.43 -3.09
CA GLY A 237 11.35 -16.73 -3.94
C GLY A 237 11.60 -15.65 -4.98
N SER A 238 12.04 -16.01 -6.17
CA SER A 238 12.14 -15.06 -7.28
C SER A 238 10.75 -14.57 -7.71
N VAL A 239 10.69 -13.46 -8.45
CA VAL A 239 9.43 -12.95 -9.05
C VAL A 239 8.79 -14.04 -9.92
N SER A 240 9.61 -14.75 -10.72
CA SER A 240 9.14 -15.83 -11.60
C SER A 240 8.56 -17.00 -10.81
N ASP A 241 9.18 -17.42 -9.69
CA ASP A 241 8.66 -18.51 -8.86
C ASP A 241 7.30 -18.17 -8.27
N ALA A 242 7.17 -16.95 -7.71
CA ALA A 242 5.92 -16.47 -7.14
C ALA A 242 4.82 -16.33 -8.20
N TRP A 243 5.18 -15.87 -9.41
CA TRP A 243 4.24 -15.73 -10.53
C TRP A 243 3.79 -17.10 -11.06
N ASN A 244 4.70 -18.04 -11.23
CA ASN A 244 4.36 -19.41 -11.67
C ASN A 244 3.43 -20.08 -10.66
N ALA A 245 3.73 -19.99 -9.36
CA ALA A 245 2.86 -20.51 -8.31
C ALA A 245 1.46 -19.88 -8.32
N TYR A 246 1.36 -18.59 -8.68
CA TYR A 246 0.09 -17.88 -8.85
C TYR A 246 -0.69 -18.38 -10.08
N THR A 247 -0.03 -18.53 -11.24
CA THR A 247 -0.67 -18.93 -12.49
C THR A 247 -1.10 -20.39 -12.49
N GLU A 248 -0.29 -21.30 -11.94
CA GLU A 248 -0.62 -22.73 -11.80
C GLU A 248 -1.90 -22.96 -10.98
N ARG A 249 -2.11 -22.14 -9.92
CA ARG A 249 -3.33 -22.21 -9.09
C ARG A 249 -4.50 -21.38 -9.63
N GLY A 250 -4.25 -20.49 -10.57
CA GLY A 250 -5.28 -19.71 -11.24
C GLY A 250 -6.04 -20.46 -12.33
N ASN A 251 -5.55 -21.63 -12.74
CA ASN A 251 -6.13 -22.49 -13.78
C ASN A 251 -7.02 -23.62 -13.22
N ILE A 252 -7.39 -23.57 -11.93
CA ILE A 252 -8.31 -24.54 -11.29
C ILE A 252 -9.63 -23.86 -10.98
#